data_ee504ca5da45f27f2e4d63ef73df74a6
#
_entry.id   ee504ca5da45f27f2e4d63ef73df74a6
#
_cell.length_a   1.000
_cell.length_b   1.000
_cell.length_c   1.000
_cell.angle_alpha   90.00
_cell.angle_beta   90.00
_cell.angle_gamma   90.00
#
_symmetry.space_group_name_H-M   'P 1'
#
loop_
_entity.id
_entity.type
_entity.pdbx_description
1 polymer ?
#
loop_
_entity_poly.entity_id
_entity_poly.type
_entity_poly.pdbx_seq_one_letter_code
_entity_poly.pdbx_strand_id
1 'polypeptide(L)'
;VSSDRGFVSPEPVETFAEVLPRLDLEGLAGRSRETSPADVSRALAKRPGERTLSDLGALISPTATGRLEELAQSSRRLTLSRFGRTMHMYAPLYLSNECLTTCTYCGFARELPIARKTLSPEETMEEARHLLRQGFRSILLLTGEHQQLTGVDFLEDRIRLLAHEVPSLAIEVQVWSEEEYRRLVEAGCEGTVIYQETYHPGTYASVHLAGKKRRYEWRLLGPERAARAGMRRVGVGALLGLHDDWRHEALATAAHARFLMHRYWRTQVTVSVPRLRPSAAGWQPANPIPDQELVQLVCALRLFLPDVGIVISARESPEFRDGLFRVGVTHTSAGSHTEPGGYEHPNEAAEQFEVADLRSPHEVASRLRELGYEPVWEDWGALVPATEAMLTRERLPV
;
A
#
# COMPACT_ATOMS: atom_id res chain seq x y z
N VAL A 1 47.78 27.84 3.47
CA VAL A 1 46.52 28.05 4.20
C VAL A 1 45.64 26.87 3.91
N SER A 2 45.66 25.88 4.81
CA SER A 2 44.86 24.66 4.75
C SER A 2 43.46 25.00 5.21
N SER A 3 42.46 24.91 4.34
CA SER A 3 41.04 24.98 4.73
C SER A 3 40.55 23.56 4.98
N ASP A 4 40.74 23.12 6.21
CA ASP A 4 40.08 21.92 6.74
C ASP A 4 38.58 22.23 6.90
N ARG A 5 37.79 21.96 5.87
CA ARG A 5 36.34 21.92 6.01
C ARG A 5 36.01 20.57 6.63
N GLY A 6 35.89 20.57 7.94
CA GLY A 6 35.42 19.42 8.68
C GLY A 6 34.11 18.89 8.07
N PHE A 7 34.15 17.64 7.64
CA PHE A 7 32.96 16.88 7.29
C PHE A 7 32.12 16.77 8.55
N VAL A 8 31.12 17.64 8.68
CA VAL A 8 30.08 17.48 9.69
C VAL A 8 29.33 16.21 9.34
N SER A 9 29.48 15.16 10.15
CA SER A 9 28.66 13.98 10.03
C SER A 9 27.20 14.44 10.02
N PRO A 10 26.37 14.00 9.05
CA PRO A 10 24.96 14.36 9.08
C PRO A 10 24.38 13.93 10.41
N GLU A 11 23.65 14.83 11.08
CA GLU A 11 22.95 14.51 12.33
C GLU A 11 22.14 13.22 12.14
N PRO A 12 22.05 12.37 13.17
CA PRO A 12 21.27 11.13 13.08
C PRO A 12 19.84 11.49 12.69
N VAL A 13 19.43 10.94 11.58
CA VAL A 13 18.12 11.22 10.98
C VAL A 13 17.05 10.51 11.80
N GLU A 14 16.17 11.27 12.45
CA GLU A 14 15.03 10.75 13.20
C GLU A 14 14.19 9.80 12.33
N THR A 15 13.88 8.63 12.86
CA THR A 15 13.10 7.57 12.23
C THR A 15 11.63 7.59 12.70
N PHE A 16 10.74 6.96 11.96
CA PHE A 16 9.34 6.86 12.40
C PHE A 16 9.18 6.00 13.67
N ALA A 17 10.07 5.06 13.93
CA ALA A 17 10.08 4.30 15.19
C ALA A 17 10.34 5.18 16.42
N GLU A 18 11.08 6.28 16.26
CA GLU A 18 11.31 7.28 17.32
C GLU A 18 10.17 8.29 17.44
N VAL A 19 9.45 8.56 16.34
CA VAL A 19 8.30 9.46 16.30
C VAL A 19 7.05 8.81 16.88
N LEU A 20 6.76 7.58 16.47
CA LEU A 20 5.50 6.88 16.76
C LEU A 20 5.13 6.84 18.26
N PRO A 21 6.04 6.52 19.21
CA PRO A 21 5.70 6.47 20.63
C PRO A 21 5.29 7.82 21.22
N ARG A 22 5.64 8.94 20.57
CA ARG A 22 5.34 10.30 21.03
C ARG A 22 4.00 10.84 20.55
N LEU A 23 3.30 10.10 19.69
CA LEU A 23 2.06 10.58 19.04
C LEU A 23 0.80 10.43 19.90
N ASP A 24 0.84 9.82 21.08
CA ASP A 24 -0.35 9.59 21.94
C ASP A 24 -1.58 9.09 21.14
N LEU A 25 -1.38 8.06 20.31
CA LEU A 25 -2.40 7.59 19.38
C LEU A 25 -3.65 7.06 20.11
N GLU A 26 -3.48 6.39 21.24
CA GLU A 26 -4.60 5.91 22.06
C GLU A 26 -5.43 7.09 22.60
N GLY A 27 -4.75 8.11 23.13
CA GLY A 27 -5.42 9.33 23.60
C GLY A 27 -6.11 10.07 22.45
N LEU A 28 -5.50 10.16 21.28
CA LEU A 28 -6.13 10.76 20.08
C LEU A 28 -7.35 9.97 19.63
N ALA A 29 -7.29 8.64 19.60
CA ALA A 29 -8.42 7.77 19.24
C ALA A 29 -9.54 7.87 20.29
N GLY A 30 -9.20 7.95 21.57
CA GLY A 30 -10.17 8.20 22.64
C GLY A 30 -10.88 9.54 22.47
N ARG A 31 -10.13 10.62 22.31
CA ARG A 31 -10.68 11.99 22.08
C ARG A 31 -11.50 12.09 20.80
N SER A 32 -11.19 11.30 19.79
CA SER A 32 -12.01 11.22 18.56
C SER A 32 -13.47 10.86 18.87
N ARG A 33 -13.72 9.98 19.83
CA ARG A 33 -15.09 9.58 20.22
C ARG A 33 -15.87 10.68 20.94
N GLU A 34 -15.18 11.64 21.54
CA GLU A 34 -15.75 12.76 22.30
C GLU A 34 -15.82 14.07 21.48
N THR A 35 -15.51 13.98 20.17
CA THR A 35 -15.47 15.13 19.27
C THR A 35 -16.81 15.84 19.17
N SER A 36 -16.80 17.17 19.31
CA SER A 36 -18.00 18.00 19.13
C SER A 36 -18.28 18.33 17.65
N PRO A 37 -19.53 18.72 17.30
CA PRO A 37 -19.86 19.23 15.96
C PRO A 37 -19.01 20.44 15.54
N ALA A 38 -18.61 21.29 16.49
CA ALA A 38 -17.75 22.45 16.23
C ALA A 38 -16.34 22.02 15.84
N ASP A 39 -15.79 20.96 16.43
CA ASP A 39 -14.48 20.41 16.09
C ASP A 39 -14.48 19.85 14.67
N VAL A 40 -15.53 19.11 14.29
CA VAL A 40 -15.70 18.61 12.92
C VAL A 40 -15.78 19.77 11.92
N SER A 41 -16.56 20.82 12.23
CA SER A 41 -16.64 22.01 11.37
C SER A 41 -15.29 22.69 11.19
N ARG A 42 -14.51 22.84 12.27
CA ARG A 42 -13.17 23.41 12.25
C ARG A 42 -12.21 22.58 11.38
N ALA A 43 -12.23 21.25 11.56
CA ALA A 43 -11.39 20.33 10.78
C ALA A 43 -11.75 20.36 9.28
N LEU A 44 -13.03 20.43 8.91
CA LEU A 44 -13.48 20.55 7.53
C LEU A 44 -13.07 21.88 6.88
N ALA A 45 -13.12 22.98 7.62
CA ALA A 45 -12.80 24.32 7.11
C ALA A 45 -11.30 24.54 6.83
N LYS A 46 -10.41 23.70 7.37
CA LYS A 46 -8.95 23.82 7.15
C LYS A 46 -8.57 23.57 5.70
N ARG A 47 -7.57 24.29 5.23
CA ARG A 47 -6.99 24.12 3.89
C ARG A 47 -6.29 22.74 3.77
N PRO A 48 -6.15 22.21 2.55
CA PRO A 48 -5.33 21.02 2.31
C PRO A 48 -3.91 21.19 2.85
N GLY A 49 -3.40 20.19 3.58
CA GLY A 49 -2.06 20.21 4.17
C GLY A 49 -1.96 20.84 5.57
N GLU A 50 -2.98 21.60 6.04
CA GLU A 50 -2.95 22.26 7.36
C GLU A 50 -3.55 21.40 8.49
N ARG A 51 -4.16 20.27 8.18
CA ARG A 51 -4.81 19.42 9.20
C ARG A 51 -3.79 18.71 10.06
N THR A 52 -4.05 18.74 11.37
CA THR A 52 -3.29 17.98 12.39
C THR A 52 -3.89 16.59 12.58
N LEU A 53 -3.20 15.71 13.34
CA LEU A 53 -3.76 14.40 13.72
C LEU A 53 -5.04 14.55 14.56
N SER A 54 -5.15 15.61 15.38
CA SER A 54 -6.42 15.90 16.09
C SER A 54 -7.55 16.24 15.13
N ASP A 55 -7.28 16.96 14.04
CA ASP A 55 -8.29 17.22 13.01
C ASP A 55 -8.69 15.93 12.27
N LEU A 56 -7.72 15.06 11.98
CA LEU A 56 -8.04 13.73 11.44
C LEU A 56 -8.91 12.94 12.41
N GLY A 57 -8.55 12.95 13.72
CA GLY A 57 -9.38 12.34 14.77
C GLY A 57 -10.82 12.88 14.76
N ALA A 58 -11.00 14.19 14.59
CA ALA A 58 -12.32 14.79 14.48
C ALA A 58 -13.09 14.32 13.22
N LEU A 59 -12.41 14.18 12.08
CA LEU A 59 -13.00 13.73 10.81
C LEU A 59 -13.38 12.24 10.81
N ILE A 60 -12.72 11.40 11.63
CA ILE A 60 -13.06 9.97 11.78
C ILE A 60 -13.91 9.70 13.02
N SER A 61 -14.43 10.73 13.68
CA SER A 61 -15.26 10.62 14.88
C SER A 61 -16.68 10.09 14.56
N PRO A 62 -17.38 9.53 15.56
CA PRO A 62 -18.80 9.21 15.41
C PRO A 62 -19.65 10.45 15.08
N THR A 63 -19.30 11.62 15.59
CA THR A 63 -19.97 12.90 15.28
C THR A 63 -19.86 13.26 13.80
N ALA A 64 -18.70 13.01 13.18
CA ALA A 64 -18.50 13.28 11.75
C ALA A 64 -19.26 12.31 10.84
N THR A 65 -19.67 11.15 11.33
CA THR A 65 -20.52 10.20 10.58
C THR A 65 -21.85 10.83 10.16
N GLY A 66 -22.44 11.71 10.99
CA GLY A 66 -23.63 12.48 10.65
C GLY A 66 -23.41 13.53 9.54
N ARG A 67 -22.18 13.80 9.15
CA ARG A 67 -21.80 14.73 8.08
C ARG A 67 -21.04 14.04 6.93
N LEU A 68 -21.28 12.74 6.75
CA LEU A 68 -20.55 11.92 5.78
C LEU A 68 -20.66 12.45 4.35
N GLU A 69 -21.82 12.95 3.94
CA GLU A 69 -22.02 13.53 2.61
C GLU A 69 -21.11 14.76 2.38
N GLU A 70 -21.01 15.66 3.36
CA GLU A 70 -20.13 16.83 3.27
C GLU A 70 -18.66 16.44 3.21
N LEU A 71 -18.29 15.41 4.01
CA LEU A 71 -16.94 14.80 3.98
C LEU A 71 -16.64 14.24 2.58
N ALA A 72 -17.55 13.46 2.03
CA ALA A 72 -17.42 12.81 0.72
C ALA A 72 -17.31 13.84 -0.41
N GLN A 73 -18.15 14.86 -0.41
CA GLN A 73 -18.08 15.96 -1.39
C GLN A 73 -16.76 16.74 -1.29
N SER A 74 -16.26 17.00 -0.08
CA SER A 74 -15.00 17.69 0.14
C SER A 74 -13.81 16.85 -0.31
N SER A 75 -13.82 15.55 0.02
CA SER A 75 -12.83 14.57 -0.43
C SER A 75 -12.82 14.47 -1.96
N ARG A 76 -13.99 14.34 -2.59
CA ARG A 76 -14.13 14.29 -4.05
C ARG A 76 -13.56 15.54 -4.73
N ARG A 77 -13.92 16.73 -4.26
CA ARG A 77 -13.39 17.99 -4.82
C ARG A 77 -11.87 18.02 -4.76
N LEU A 78 -11.31 17.63 -3.63
CA LEU A 78 -9.85 17.60 -3.43
C LEU A 78 -9.20 16.54 -4.33
N THR A 79 -9.77 15.34 -4.43
CA THR A 79 -9.27 14.29 -5.32
C THR A 79 -9.24 14.73 -6.77
N LEU A 80 -10.35 15.32 -7.26
CA LEU A 80 -10.42 15.83 -8.62
C LEU A 80 -9.43 16.96 -8.89
N SER A 81 -9.16 17.80 -7.91
CA SER A 81 -8.20 18.90 -8.03
C SER A 81 -6.74 18.42 -8.06
N ARG A 82 -6.41 17.29 -7.39
CA ARG A 82 -5.04 16.77 -7.27
C ARG A 82 -4.69 15.69 -8.28
N PHE A 83 -5.66 14.83 -8.60
CA PHE A 83 -5.47 13.63 -9.42
C PHE A 83 -6.31 13.65 -10.71
N GLY A 84 -7.14 14.67 -10.91
CA GLY A 84 -8.06 14.68 -12.03
C GLY A 84 -9.10 13.57 -11.94
N ARG A 85 -9.51 13.05 -13.11
CA ARG A 85 -10.45 11.93 -13.26
C ARG A 85 -9.73 10.65 -13.67
N THR A 86 -8.55 10.40 -13.09
CA THR A 86 -7.76 9.21 -13.39
C THR A 86 -7.91 8.16 -12.29
N MET A 87 -7.87 6.89 -12.68
CA MET A 87 -7.82 5.74 -11.78
C MET A 87 -6.71 4.79 -12.23
N HIS A 88 -5.64 4.71 -11.47
CA HIS A 88 -4.53 3.82 -11.77
C HIS A 88 -4.94 2.36 -11.52
N MET A 89 -4.74 1.51 -12.53
CA MET A 89 -5.08 0.09 -12.48
C MET A 89 -3.82 -0.76 -12.40
N TYR A 90 -3.83 -1.74 -11.49
CA TYR A 90 -2.75 -2.71 -11.34
C TYR A 90 -3.31 -4.12 -11.13
N ALA A 91 -2.48 -5.13 -11.34
CA ALA A 91 -2.82 -6.50 -10.99
C ALA A 91 -1.80 -7.10 -10.02
N PRO A 92 -2.25 -7.87 -8.99
CA PRO A 92 -1.34 -8.69 -8.21
C PRO A 92 -0.91 -9.91 -9.01
N LEU A 93 0.34 -10.33 -8.87
CA LEU A 93 0.87 -11.60 -9.38
C LEU A 93 1.59 -12.32 -8.25
N TYR A 94 0.99 -13.40 -7.75
CA TYR A 94 1.55 -14.20 -6.68
C TYR A 94 2.60 -15.16 -7.22
N LEU A 95 3.86 -14.97 -6.83
CA LEU A 95 4.97 -15.82 -7.24
C LEU A 95 5.11 -17.07 -6.37
N SER A 96 4.67 -16.97 -5.10
CA SER A 96 4.78 -18.07 -4.14
C SER A 96 3.85 -17.87 -2.93
N ASN A 97 3.23 -18.95 -2.46
CA ASN A 97 2.52 -18.97 -1.17
C ASN A 97 3.30 -19.74 -0.07
N GLU A 98 4.57 -20.07 -0.33
CA GLU A 98 5.48 -20.62 0.68
C GLU A 98 5.81 -19.57 1.75
N CYS A 99 5.58 -19.92 3.02
CA CYS A 99 5.75 -18.98 4.12
C CYS A 99 6.31 -19.67 5.38
N LEU A 100 7.25 -19.02 6.08
CA LEU A 100 7.81 -19.48 7.35
C LEU A 100 7.26 -18.72 8.56
N THR A 101 6.29 -17.81 8.33
CA THR A 101 5.70 -17.00 9.40
C THR A 101 4.39 -17.61 9.90
N THR A 102 4.13 -17.43 11.18
CA THR A 102 2.87 -17.78 11.82
C THR A 102 2.08 -16.50 12.06
N CYS A 103 1.27 -16.12 11.06
CA CYS A 103 0.32 -15.01 11.17
C CYS A 103 -1.07 -15.58 11.34
N THR A 104 -1.71 -15.33 12.49
CA THR A 104 -2.99 -15.96 12.86
C THR A 104 -4.15 -15.70 11.91
N TYR A 105 -4.03 -14.70 11.03
CA TYR A 105 -5.08 -14.23 10.14
C TYR A 105 -4.81 -14.53 8.64
N CYS A 106 -3.63 -15.03 8.30
CA CYS A 106 -3.19 -15.16 6.91
C CYS A 106 -3.38 -16.58 6.38
N GLY A 107 -4.01 -16.71 5.19
CA GLY A 107 -4.19 -18.00 4.53
C GLY A 107 -2.89 -18.72 4.15
N PHE A 108 -1.74 -18.01 4.16
CA PHE A 108 -0.42 -18.60 3.92
C PHE A 108 0.33 -18.95 5.19
N ALA A 109 -0.28 -18.84 6.38
CA ALA A 109 0.40 -19.17 7.63
C ALA A 109 1.04 -20.56 7.56
N ARG A 110 2.25 -20.67 8.16
CA ARG A 110 3.09 -21.87 8.07
C ARG A 110 2.39 -23.16 8.49
N GLU A 111 1.54 -23.08 9.50
CA GLU A 111 0.87 -24.22 10.11
C GLU A 111 -0.31 -24.78 9.30
N LEU A 112 -0.77 -24.03 8.30
CA LEU A 112 -1.93 -24.44 7.49
C LEU A 112 -1.54 -25.53 6.49
N PRO A 113 -2.29 -26.63 6.44
CA PRO A 113 -2.06 -27.73 5.49
C PRO A 113 -2.67 -27.41 4.13
N ILE A 114 -2.13 -26.37 3.46
CA ILE A 114 -2.61 -25.86 2.17
C ILE A 114 -1.71 -26.31 1.02
N ALA A 115 -2.25 -26.33 -0.21
CA ALA A 115 -1.44 -26.54 -1.40
C ALA A 115 -0.46 -25.36 -1.59
N ARG A 116 0.83 -25.68 -1.62
CA ARG A 116 1.92 -24.71 -1.76
C ARG A 116 2.51 -24.78 -3.17
N LYS A 117 2.82 -23.61 -3.72
CA LYS A 117 3.44 -23.49 -5.05
C LYS A 117 4.38 -22.29 -5.07
N THR A 118 5.49 -22.46 -5.77
CA THR A 118 6.41 -21.39 -6.17
C THR A 118 6.58 -21.48 -7.68
N LEU A 119 6.28 -20.39 -8.39
CA LEU A 119 6.32 -20.35 -9.85
C LEU A 119 7.76 -20.49 -10.38
N SER A 120 7.93 -21.28 -11.42
CA SER A 120 9.15 -21.30 -12.23
C SER A 120 9.29 -19.98 -13.00
N PRO A 121 10.47 -19.71 -13.62
CA PRO A 121 10.62 -18.55 -14.50
C PRO A 121 9.63 -18.55 -15.66
N GLU A 122 9.37 -19.72 -16.25
CA GLU A 122 8.44 -19.92 -17.36
C GLU A 122 7.01 -19.61 -16.93
N GLU A 123 6.54 -20.22 -15.84
CA GLU A 123 5.22 -19.96 -15.27
C GLU A 123 5.04 -18.48 -14.89
N THR A 124 6.08 -17.86 -14.30
CA THR A 124 6.08 -16.42 -13.97
C THR A 124 5.84 -15.56 -15.20
N MET A 125 6.48 -15.91 -16.32
CA MET A 125 6.32 -15.18 -17.57
C MET A 125 4.95 -15.44 -18.22
N GLU A 126 4.40 -16.65 -18.16
CA GLU A 126 3.07 -16.99 -18.65
C GLU A 126 1.99 -16.18 -17.92
N GLU A 127 2.04 -16.16 -16.59
CA GLU A 127 1.16 -15.35 -15.73
C GLU A 127 1.25 -13.85 -16.04
N ALA A 128 2.48 -13.32 -16.16
CA ALA A 128 2.68 -11.91 -16.50
C ALA A 128 2.14 -11.55 -17.89
N ARG A 129 2.36 -12.42 -18.89
CA ARG A 129 1.85 -12.21 -20.26
C ARG A 129 0.33 -12.29 -20.32
N HIS A 130 -0.31 -13.13 -19.47
CA HIS A 130 -1.77 -13.09 -19.31
C HIS A 130 -2.24 -11.70 -18.93
N LEU A 131 -1.65 -11.11 -17.89
CA LEU A 131 -2.00 -9.77 -17.43
C LEU A 131 -1.71 -8.70 -18.49
N LEU A 132 -0.59 -8.79 -19.20
CA LEU A 132 -0.25 -7.88 -20.29
C LEU A 132 -1.29 -7.96 -21.44
N ARG A 133 -1.78 -9.15 -21.80
CA ARG A 133 -2.86 -9.33 -22.80
C ARG A 133 -4.18 -8.67 -22.35
N GLN A 134 -4.44 -8.61 -21.04
CA GLN A 134 -5.60 -7.92 -20.47
C GLN A 134 -5.42 -6.38 -20.39
N GLY A 135 -4.25 -5.86 -20.74
CA GLY A 135 -3.96 -4.44 -20.81
C GLY A 135 -3.15 -3.89 -19.64
N PHE A 136 -2.89 -4.66 -18.60
CA PHE A 136 -2.05 -4.19 -17.47
C PHE A 136 -0.63 -3.88 -17.91
N ARG A 137 -0.08 -2.84 -17.31
CA ARG A 137 1.32 -2.40 -17.44
C ARG A 137 1.97 -2.20 -16.08
N SER A 138 1.17 -2.26 -15.01
CA SER A 138 1.61 -2.18 -13.62
C SER A 138 1.26 -3.50 -12.91
N ILE A 139 2.28 -4.24 -12.47
CA ILE A 139 2.14 -5.54 -11.80
C ILE A 139 2.76 -5.45 -10.41
N LEU A 140 2.01 -5.93 -9.41
CA LEU A 140 2.45 -6.08 -8.03
C LEU A 140 2.82 -7.55 -7.80
N LEU A 141 4.09 -7.84 -7.59
CA LEU A 141 4.60 -9.19 -7.31
C LEU A 141 4.47 -9.51 -5.82
N LEU A 142 3.88 -10.66 -5.49
CA LEU A 142 3.67 -11.07 -4.10
C LEU A 142 4.31 -12.44 -3.81
N THR A 143 4.80 -12.58 -2.57
CA THR A 143 5.24 -13.88 -2.02
C THR A 143 4.88 -13.99 -0.55
N GLY A 144 4.76 -15.23 -0.06
CA GLY A 144 4.94 -15.48 1.37
C GLY A 144 6.36 -15.14 1.83
N GLU A 145 6.57 -15.06 3.14
CA GLU A 145 7.90 -14.79 3.71
C GLU A 145 8.70 -16.09 3.88
N HIS A 146 9.53 -16.44 2.91
CA HIS A 146 10.40 -17.62 2.94
C HIS A 146 11.80 -17.28 2.42
N GLN A 147 12.75 -17.04 3.34
CA GLN A 147 14.08 -16.49 3.01
C GLN A 147 14.92 -17.35 2.06
N GLN A 148 14.74 -18.68 2.11
CA GLN A 148 15.51 -19.61 1.27
C GLN A 148 14.89 -19.80 -0.11
N LEU A 149 13.54 -19.84 -0.21
CA LEU A 149 12.84 -20.08 -1.46
C LEU A 149 12.52 -18.80 -2.21
N THR A 150 12.09 -17.75 -1.48
CA THR A 150 11.74 -16.45 -2.05
C THR A 150 12.61 -15.34 -1.49
N GLY A 151 13.92 -15.61 -1.42
CA GLY A 151 14.96 -14.66 -0.99
C GLY A 151 15.14 -13.52 -1.98
N VAL A 152 16.06 -12.60 -1.66
CA VAL A 152 16.35 -11.45 -2.52
C VAL A 152 16.84 -11.88 -3.91
N ASP A 153 17.64 -12.95 -4.00
CA ASP A 153 18.16 -13.47 -5.29
C ASP A 153 17.01 -13.97 -6.18
N PHE A 154 16.04 -14.71 -5.60
CA PHE A 154 14.85 -15.14 -6.31
C PHE A 154 14.05 -13.95 -6.86
N LEU A 155 13.82 -12.92 -6.03
CA LEU A 155 13.08 -11.74 -6.46
C LEU A 155 13.84 -10.94 -7.51
N GLU A 156 15.13 -10.76 -7.35
CA GLU A 156 15.99 -10.10 -8.33
C GLU A 156 15.90 -10.77 -9.70
N ASP A 157 16.01 -12.10 -9.75
CA ASP A 157 15.87 -12.88 -10.99
C ASP A 157 14.50 -12.69 -11.65
N ARG A 158 13.41 -12.76 -10.86
CA ARG A 158 12.05 -12.58 -11.38
C ARG A 158 11.79 -11.15 -11.86
N ILE A 159 12.30 -10.15 -11.14
CA ILE A 159 12.18 -8.75 -11.53
C ILE A 159 12.95 -8.50 -12.83
N ARG A 160 14.21 -8.97 -12.94
CA ARG A 160 15.01 -8.84 -14.19
C ARG A 160 14.32 -9.50 -15.37
N LEU A 161 13.76 -10.70 -15.15
CA LEU A 161 13.02 -11.43 -16.17
C LEU A 161 11.82 -10.61 -16.70
N LEU A 162 11.05 -10.03 -15.80
CA LEU A 162 9.82 -9.31 -16.13
C LEU A 162 10.06 -7.87 -16.61
N ALA A 163 11.13 -7.21 -16.19
CA ALA A 163 11.40 -5.79 -16.49
C ALA A 163 11.56 -5.49 -17.99
N HIS A 164 11.80 -6.52 -18.81
CA HIS A 164 11.86 -6.38 -20.28
C HIS A 164 10.48 -6.24 -20.92
N GLU A 165 9.43 -6.77 -20.30
CA GLU A 165 8.06 -6.81 -20.86
C GLU A 165 7.06 -5.98 -20.03
N VAL A 166 7.30 -5.80 -18.73
CA VAL A 166 6.40 -5.12 -17.80
C VAL A 166 6.96 -3.74 -17.43
N PRO A 167 6.31 -2.64 -17.84
CA PRO A 167 6.83 -1.28 -17.61
C PRO A 167 6.93 -0.87 -16.15
N SER A 168 6.03 -1.37 -15.29
CA SER A 168 5.96 -0.97 -13.89
C SER A 168 5.86 -2.19 -12.99
N LEU A 169 6.92 -2.47 -12.22
CA LEU A 169 7.01 -3.57 -11.26
C LEU A 169 7.09 -3.04 -9.83
N ALA A 170 6.21 -3.53 -8.98
CA ALA A 170 6.24 -3.32 -7.55
C ALA A 170 6.21 -4.66 -6.80
N ILE A 171 6.58 -4.65 -5.53
CA ILE A 171 6.60 -5.85 -4.68
C ILE A 171 5.79 -5.67 -3.39
N GLU A 172 5.11 -6.73 -2.97
CA GLU A 172 4.52 -6.87 -1.63
C GLU A 172 5.00 -8.20 -1.05
N VAL A 173 6.13 -8.18 -0.37
CA VAL A 173 6.89 -9.35 0.06
C VAL A 173 7.43 -9.14 1.47
N GLN A 174 8.33 -10.02 1.94
CA GLN A 174 9.07 -9.79 3.18
C GLN A 174 9.87 -8.48 3.13
N VAL A 175 10.13 -7.91 4.31
CA VAL A 175 10.87 -6.66 4.43
C VAL A 175 12.38 -6.91 4.35
N TRP A 176 13.08 -6.07 3.60
CA TRP A 176 14.49 -6.18 3.27
C TRP A 176 15.36 -5.15 3.97
N SER A 177 16.68 -5.36 3.98
CA SER A 177 17.68 -4.34 4.29
C SER A 177 17.72 -3.29 3.17
N GLU A 178 18.33 -2.14 3.44
CA GLU A 178 18.50 -1.09 2.43
C GLU A 178 19.32 -1.57 1.23
N GLU A 179 20.36 -2.38 1.48
CA GLU A 179 21.18 -2.95 0.43
C GLU A 179 20.42 -3.94 -0.46
N GLU A 180 19.61 -4.82 0.15
CA GLU A 180 18.77 -5.75 -0.60
C GLU A 180 17.70 -5.00 -1.41
N TYR A 181 17.06 -3.94 -0.86
CA TYR A 181 16.17 -3.08 -1.64
C TYR A 181 16.88 -2.41 -2.82
N ARG A 182 18.15 -1.97 -2.66
CA ARG A 182 18.91 -1.35 -3.74
C ARG A 182 19.14 -2.34 -4.89
N ARG A 183 19.46 -3.59 -4.59
CA ARG A 183 19.56 -4.66 -5.60
C ARG A 183 18.26 -4.81 -6.39
N LEU A 184 17.11 -4.81 -5.70
CA LEU A 184 15.81 -4.93 -6.37
C LEU A 184 15.48 -3.69 -7.23
N VAL A 185 15.86 -2.48 -6.80
CA VAL A 185 15.73 -1.26 -7.61
C VAL A 185 16.59 -1.35 -8.87
N GLU A 186 17.84 -1.77 -8.75
CA GLU A 186 18.77 -1.97 -9.88
C GLU A 186 18.29 -3.07 -10.85
N ALA A 187 17.53 -4.05 -10.35
CA ALA A 187 16.89 -5.07 -11.16
C ALA A 187 15.68 -4.54 -11.96
N GLY A 188 15.12 -3.37 -11.61
CA GLY A 188 13.96 -2.77 -12.29
C GLY A 188 12.70 -2.66 -11.43
N CYS A 189 12.77 -2.96 -10.12
CA CYS A 189 11.65 -2.73 -9.20
C CYS A 189 11.54 -1.26 -8.85
N GLU A 190 10.38 -0.65 -9.04
CA GLU A 190 10.16 0.77 -8.76
C GLU A 190 9.32 1.03 -7.53
N GLY A 191 8.66 0.02 -6.96
CA GLY A 191 7.79 0.22 -5.82
C GLY A 191 7.73 -0.95 -4.85
N THR A 192 7.38 -0.65 -3.60
CA THR A 192 7.08 -1.68 -2.59
C THR A 192 5.87 -1.30 -1.77
N VAL A 193 5.09 -2.30 -1.37
CA VAL A 193 3.98 -2.15 -0.41
C VAL A 193 4.34 -2.89 0.86
N ILE A 194 4.27 -2.19 1.98
CA ILE A 194 4.61 -2.74 3.30
C ILE A 194 3.50 -2.36 4.28
N TYR A 195 2.52 -3.25 4.44
CA TYR A 195 1.55 -3.09 5.51
C TYR A 195 2.22 -3.34 6.85
N GLN A 196 2.07 -2.41 7.81
CA GLN A 196 2.45 -2.67 9.19
C GLN A 196 1.54 -3.74 9.81
N GLU A 197 0.42 -3.99 9.19
CA GLU A 197 -0.69 -4.85 9.59
C GLU A 197 -1.47 -4.22 10.76
N THR A 198 -0.83 -4.00 11.90
CA THR A 198 -1.31 -3.19 13.01
C THR A 198 -0.16 -2.38 13.59
N TYR A 199 -0.42 -1.12 13.91
CA TYR A 199 0.54 -0.24 14.58
C TYR A 199 0.53 -0.41 16.09
N HIS A 200 -0.46 -1.12 16.66
CA HIS A 200 -0.51 -1.40 18.09
C HIS A 200 0.44 -2.56 18.46
N PRO A 201 1.52 -2.32 19.26
CA PRO A 201 2.57 -3.32 19.49
C PRO A 201 2.07 -4.60 20.15
N GLY A 202 1.11 -4.49 21.10
CA GLY A 202 0.51 -5.64 21.78
C GLY A 202 -0.28 -6.53 20.83
N THR A 203 -1.13 -5.94 19.97
CA THR A 203 -1.87 -6.67 18.94
C THR A 203 -0.89 -7.27 17.92
N TYR A 204 0.13 -6.52 17.50
CA TYR A 204 1.13 -7.03 16.58
C TYR A 204 1.80 -8.32 17.09
N ALA A 205 2.22 -8.31 18.35
CA ALA A 205 2.85 -9.48 18.98
C ALA A 205 1.89 -10.67 19.11
N SER A 206 0.59 -10.42 19.33
CA SER A 206 -0.43 -11.47 19.49
C SER A 206 -0.81 -12.17 18.18
N VAL A 207 -0.66 -11.49 17.03
CA VAL A 207 -1.03 -12.05 15.73
C VAL A 207 0.16 -12.52 14.88
N HIS A 208 1.40 -12.14 15.21
CA HIS A 208 2.62 -12.58 14.53
C HIS A 208 3.47 -13.46 15.46
N LEU A 209 3.17 -14.77 15.52
CA LEU A 209 3.69 -15.68 16.53
C LEU A 209 5.09 -16.23 16.22
N ALA A 210 5.44 -16.37 14.94
CA ALA A 210 6.75 -16.88 14.52
C ALA A 210 7.25 -16.23 13.22
N GLY A 211 8.51 -16.47 12.89
CA GLY A 211 9.17 -15.94 11.68
C GLY A 211 9.71 -14.52 11.86
N LYS A 212 10.30 -13.96 10.78
CA LYS A 212 10.88 -12.62 10.81
C LYS A 212 9.82 -11.52 10.96
N LYS A 213 8.58 -11.78 10.54
CA LYS A 213 7.47 -10.82 10.66
C LYS A 213 7.19 -10.42 12.12
N ARG A 214 7.57 -11.23 13.11
CA ARG A 214 7.51 -10.87 14.54
C ARG A 214 8.31 -9.62 14.91
N ARG A 215 9.27 -9.20 14.08
CA ARG A 215 10.16 -8.06 14.36
C ARG A 215 9.44 -6.76 14.03
N TYR A 216 8.63 -6.26 14.98
CA TYR A 216 7.78 -5.09 14.84
C TYR A 216 8.51 -3.88 14.23
N GLU A 217 9.59 -3.43 14.87
CA GLU A 217 10.35 -2.25 14.46
C GLU A 217 11.06 -2.46 13.11
N TRP A 218 11.56 -3.68 12.86
CA TRP A 218 12.15 -4.02 11.56
C TRP A 218 11.15 -3.82 10.41
N ARG A 219 9.88 -4.21 10.63
CA ARG A 219 8.82 -4.02 9.64
C ARG A 219 8.42 -2.55 9.54
N LEU A 220 8.25 -1.87 10.67
CA LEU A 220 7.89 -0.46 10.75
C LEU A 220 8.85 0.45 9.97
N LEU A 221 10.15 0.18 10.05
CA LEU A 221 11.20 0.91 9.34
C LEU A 221 11.47 0.41 7.91
N GLY A 222 10.71 -0.58 7.44
CA GLY A 222 10.82 -1.10 6.07
C GLY A 222 10.61 -0.03 4.99
N PRO A 223 9.53 0.79 5.07
CA PRO A 223 9.26 1.86 4.13
C PRO A 223 10.38 2.87 4.00
N GLU A 224 11.03 3.24 5.12
CA GLU A 224 12.16 4.16 5.11
C GLU A 224 13.39 3.56 4.44
N ARG A 225 13.69 2.27 4.70
CA ARG A 225 14.81 1.57 4.03
C ARG A 225 14.59 1.50 2.52
N ALA A 226 13.36 1.21 2.10
CA ALA A 226 12.99 1.17 0.69
C ALA A 226 13.14 2.55 0.02
N ALA A 227 12.68 3.61 0.68
CA ALA A 227 12.81 4.98 0.18
C ALA A 227 14.29 5.41 0.06
N ARG A 228 15.14 5.09 1.06
CA ARG A 228 16.59 5.36 1.01
C ARG A 228 17.30 4.58 -0.08
N ALA A 229 16.84 3.35 -0.36
CA ALA A 229 17.36 2.53 -1.44
C ALA A 229 16.98 3.03 -2.85
N GLY A 230 16.09 4.02 -2.96
CA GLY A 230 15.70 4.61 -4.24
C GLY A 230 14.37 4.12 -4.80
N MET A 231 13.54 3.40 -4.02
CA MET A 231 12.18 3.04 -4.47
C MET A 231 11.37 4.30 -4.79
N ARG A 232 10.82 4.36 -5.99
CA ARG A 232 10.02 5.49 -6.47
C ARG A 232 8.64 5.54 -5.80
N ARG A 233 8.08 4.38 -5.44
CA ARG A 233 6.79 4.26 -4.76
C ARG A 233 6.91 3.41 -3.51
N VAL A 234 6.29 3.88 -2.42
CA VAL A 234 6.19 3.14 -1.17
C VAL A 234 4.74 3.18 -0.69
N GLY A 235 4.13 2.02 -0.58
CA GLY A 235 2.80 1.84 -0.01
C GLY A 235 2.88 1.47 1.47
N VAL A 236 2.06 2.13 2.29
CA VAL A 236 1.91 1.79 3.72
C VAL A 236 0.44 1.58 4.07
N GLY A 237 0.18 0.87 5.16
CA GLY A 237 -1.18 0.64 5.60
C GLY A 237 -1.30 -0.25 6.83
N ALA A 238 -2.55 -0.44 7.23
CA ALA A 238 -2.95 -1.36 8.28
C ALA A 238 -4.06 -2.28 7.78
N LEU A 239 -4.08 -3.52 8.25
CA LEU A 239 -5.15 -4.48 7.99
C LEU A 239 -6.22 -4.30 9.07
N LEU A 240 -7.30 -3.62 8.69
CA LEU A 240 -8.38 -3.27 9.60
C LEU A 240 -9.16 -4.51 10.06
N GLY A 241 -9.32 -4.64 11.37
CA GLY A 241 -9.94 -5.78 12.03
C GLY A 241 -8.95 -6.64 12.82
N LEU A 242 -7.64 -6.39 12.75
CA LEU A 242 -6.67 -7.01 13.65
C LEU A 242 -6.68 -6.35 15.02
N HIS A 243 -6.61 -5.02 15.07
CA HIS A 243 -6.76 -4.23 16.30
C HIS A 243 -8.22 -3.80 16.45
N ASP A 244 -8.72 -3.82 17.68
CA ASP A 244 -10.14 -3.53 17.98
C ASP A 244 -10.52 -2.07 17.70
N ASP A 245 -9.56 -1.14 17.78
CA ASP A 245 -9.78 0.28 17.49
C ASP A 245 -9.19 0.68 16.13
N TRP A 246 -10.00 0.66 15.10
CA TRP A 246 -9.59 1.08 13.77
C TRP A 246 -9.15 2.55 13.68
N ARG A 247 -9.61 3.42 14.61
CA ARG A 247 -9.22 4.83 14.66
C ARG A 247 -7.75 4.99 15.04
N HIS A 248 -7.26 4.15 15.96
CA HIS A 248 -5.84 4.06 16.27
C HIS A 248 -5.03 3.73 15.02
N GLU A 249 -5.43 2.71 14.27
CA GLU A 249 -4.76 2.28 13.04
C GLU A 249 -4.80 3.36 11.95
N ALA A 250 -5.92 4.05 11.82
CA ALA A 250 -6.09 5.15 10.87
C ALA A 250 -5.15 6.33 11.17
N LEU A 251 -5.07 6.74 12.43
CA LEU A 251 -4.19 7.83 12.89
C LEU A 251 -2.71 7.46 12.70
N ALA A 252 -2.33 6.23 13.06
CA ALA A 252 -0.97 5.73 12.89
C ALA A 252 -0.56 5.64 11.41
N THR A 253 -1.41 5.06 10.57
CA THR A 253 -1.17 4.97 9.12
C THR A 253 -1.01 6.35 8.49
N ALA A 254 -1.89 7.30 8.84
CA ALA A 254 -1.83 8.66 8.34
C ALA A 254 -0.57 9.40 8.81
N ALA A 255 -0.16 9.22 10.07
CA ALA A 255 1.07 9.78 10.60
C ALA A 255 2.31 9.24 9.89
N HIS A 256 2.36 7.92 9.66
CA HIS A 256 3.46 7.26 8.97
C HIS A 256 3.56 7.73 7.51
N ALA A 257 2.45 7.74 6.79
CA ALA A 257 2.43 8.24 5.41
C ALA A 257 2.91 9.71 5.34
N ARG A 258 2.43 10.58 6.24
CA ARG A 258 2.87 11.99 6.28
C ARG A 258 4.34 12.14 6.60
N PHE A 259 4.86 11.34 7.54
CA PHE A 259 6.29 11.31 7.86
C PHE A 259 7.12 10.95 6.61
N LEU A 260 6.75 9.88 5.90
CA LEU A 260 7.42 9.46 4.68
C LEU A 260 7.37 10.53 3.58
N MET A 261 6.21 11.13 3.35
CA MET A 261 6.04 12.20 2.34
C MET A 261 6.94 13.42 2.61
N HIS A 262 7.09 13.81 3.88
CA HIS A 262 7.92 14.95 4.25
C HIS A 262 9.41 14.61 4.22
N ARG A 263 9.76 13.39 4.62
CA ARG A 263 11.17 12.98 4.78
C ARG A 263 11.79 12.51 3.46
N TYR A 264 11.01 11.80 2.65
CA TYR A 264 11.46 11.15 1.42
C TYR A 264 10.70 11.72 0.21
N TRP A 265 10.82 13.01 -0.03
CA TRP A 265 10.05 13.76 -1.03
C TRP A 265 10.23 13.25 -2.48
N ARG A 266 11.26 12.45 -2.77
CA ARG A 266 11.47 11.79 -4.07
C ARG A 266 10.64 10.51 -4.23
N THR A 267 10.07 10.03 -3.15
CA THR A 267 9.29 8.78 -3.11
C THR A 267 7.81 9.12 -3.06
N GLN A 268 7.05 8.63 -4.01
CA GLN A 268 5.60 8.71 -3.99
C GLN A 268 5.04 7.76 -2.91
N VAL A 269 4.17 8.27 -2.06
CA VAL A 269 3.56 7.47 -1.00
C VAL A 269 2.13 7.11 -1.36
N THR A 270 1.76 5.85 -1.13
CA THR A 270 0.38 5.38 -1.22
C THR A 270 -0.08 4.83 0.13
N VAL A 271 -1.39 4.92 0.39
CA VAL A 271 -2.01 4.38 1.59
C VAL A 271 -3.10 3.40 1.20
N SER A 272 -3.13 2.26 1.87
CA SER A 272 -4.23 1.30 1.79
C SER A 272 -4.64 0.84 3.19
N VAL A 273 -5.93 0.77 3.42
CA VAL A 273 -6.52 0.35 4.69
C VAL A 273 -7.56 -0.75 4.44
N PRO A 274 -7.10 -1.92 3.95
CA PRO A 274 -8.00 -3.03 3.64
C PRO A 274 -8.63 -3.58 4.89
N ARG A 275 -9.90 -4.02 4.76
CA ARG A 275 -10.55 -4.83 5.78
C ARG A 275 -10.11 -6.28 5.69
N LEU A 276 -10.06 -6.94 6.83
CA LEU A 276 -9.79 -8.36 6.92
C LEU A 276 -10.88 -9.14 6.18
N ARG A 277 -10.47 -10.15 5.39
CA ARG A 277 -11.36 -11.02 4.62
C ARG A 277 -11.22 -12.47 5.10
N PRO A 278 -12.22 -13.32 4.90
CA PRO A 278 -12.13 -14.74 5.16
C PRO A 278 -10.88 -15.35 4.51
N SER A 279 -10.23 -16.26 5.21
CA SER A 279 -9.07 -17.02 4.75
C SER A 279 -9.06 -18.40 5.40
N ALA A 280 -8.20 -19.27 4.93
CA ALA A 280 -7.98 -20.61 5.53
C ALA A 280 -7.55 -20.55 7.01
N ALA A 281 -7.06 -19.41 7.50
CA ALA A 281 -6.70 -19.23 8.91
C ALA A 281 -7.93 -19.11 9.83
N GLY A 282 -9.11 -18.85 9.31
CA GLY A 282 -10.35 -18.77 10.07
C GLY A 282 -10.46 -17.59 11.04
N TRP A 283 -9.56 -16.60 10.94
CA TRP A 283 -9.59 -15.40 11.79
C TRP A 283 -10.85 -14.59 11.56
N GLN A 284 -11.47 -14.12 12.65
CA GLN A 284 -12.61 -13.21 12.60
C GLN A 284 -12.31 -11.95 13.42
N PRO A 285 -12.55 -10.74 12.88
CA PRO A 285 -12.39 -9.51 13.65
C PRO A 285 -13.41 -9.42 14.77
N ALA A 286 -12.98 -9.04 15.98
CA ALA A 286 -13.88 -8.80 17.11
C ALA A 286 -14.81 -7.60 16.81
N ASN A 287 -14.27 -6.56 16.18
CA ASN A 287 -15.00 -5.34 15.80
C ASN A 287 -14.85 -5.11 14.28
N PRO A 288 -15.70 -5.71 13.43
CA PRO A 288 -15.67 -5.48 12.00
C PRO A 288 -16.05 -4.03 11.67
N ILE A 289 -15.36 -3.43 10.72
CA ILE A 289 -15.57 -2.03 10.33
C ILE A 289 -16.69 -1.96 9.30
N PRO A 290 -17.81 -1.23 9.60
CA PRO A 290 -18.91 -1.04 8.67
C PRO A 290 -18.48 -0.24 7.42
N ASP A 291 -19.23 -0.39 6.33
CA ASP A 291 -19.01 0.34 5.08
C ASP A 291 -18.98 1.86 5.29
N GLN A 292 -19.92 2.38 6.09
CA GLN A 292 -20.00 3.80 6.40
C GLN A 292 -18.73 4.34 7.05
N GLU A 293 -18.13 3.61 7.99
CA GLU A 293 -16.88 4.00 8.65
C GLU A 293 -15.68 3.90 7.71
N LEU A 294 -15.66 2.92 6.79
CA LEU A 294 -14.59 2.83 5.79
C LEU A 294 -14.67 3.97 4.77
N VAL A 295 -15.87 4.35 4.31
CA VAL A 295 -16.06 5.55 3.47
C VAL A 295 -15.58 6.80 4.20
N GLN A 296 -15.96 6.95 5.47
CA GLN A 296 -15.53 8.07 6.31
C GLN A 296 -14.00 8.13 6.41
N LEU A 297 -13.36 6.99 6.65
CA LEU A 297 -11.90 6.88 6.74
C LEU A 297 -11.22 7.28 5.43
N VAL A 298 -11.67 6.77 4.30
CA VAL A 298 -11.12 7.12 2.97
C VAL A 298 -11.23 8.62 2.71
N CYS A 299 -12.39 9.22 3.00
CA CYS A 299 -12.60 10.66 2.87
C CYS A 299 -11.69 11.47 3.79
N ALA A 300 -11.58 11.07 5.06
CA ALA A 300 -10.75 11.75 6.05
C ALA A 300 -9.25 11.66 5.72
N LEU A 301 -8.78 10.49 5.25
CA LEU A 301 -7.40 10.32 4.77
C LEU A 301 -7.09 11.23 3.59
N ARG A 302 -7.98 11.35 2.60
CA ARG A 302 -7.82 12.29 1.48
C ARG A 302 -7.71 13.74 1.95
N LEU A 303 -8.56 14.15 2.91
CA LEU A 303 -8.54 15.51 3.43
C LEU A 303 -7.29 15.81 4.26
N PHE A 304 -6.76 14.81 4.96
CA PHE A 304 -5.54 14.93 5.77
C PHE A 304 -4.26 14.84 4.93
N LEU A 305 -4.23 13.96 3.92
CA LEU A 305 -3.11 13.69 3.01
C LEU A 305 -3.54 14.03 1.57
N PRO A 306 -3.53 15.30 1.19
CA PRO A 306 -4.10 15.75 -0.11
C PRO A 306 -3.42 15.11 -1.32
N ASP A 307 -2.14 14.79 -1.24
CA ASP A 307 -1.31 14.36 -2.37
C ASP A 307 -0.93 12.87 -2.32
N VAL A 308 -1.48 12.10 -1.33
CA VAL A 308 -1.23 10.66 -1.20
C VAL A 308 -2.06 9.85 -2.19
N GLY A 309 -1.51 8.79 -2.77
CA GLY A 309 -2.31 7.78 -3.47
C GLY A 309 -3.16 6.97 -2.47
N ILE A 310 -4.46 6.80 -2.71
CA ILE A 310 -5.31 5.91 -1.90
C ILE A 310 -5.69 4.70 -2.74
N VAL A 311 -5.37 3.52 -2.22
CA VAL A 311 -5.53 2.24 -2.92
C VAL A 311 -6.71 1.47 -2.34
N ILE A 312 -7.56 0.94 -3.24
CA ILE A 312 -8.59 -0.04 -2.89
C ILE A 312 -8.44 -1.29 -3.76
N SER A 313 -8.41 -2.46 -3.16
CA SER A 313 -8.27 -3.73 -3.87
C SER A 313 -9.62 -4.41 -4.11
N ALA A 314 -9.60 -5.53 -4.82
CA ALA A 314 -10.77 -6.37 -5.07
C ALA A 314 -11.31 -7.11 -3.81
N ARG A 315 -10.79 -6.80 -2.62
CA ARG A 315 -11.31 -7.30 -1.33
C ARG A 315 -12.75 -6.85 -1.05
N GLU A 316 -13.12 -5.67 -1.54
CA GLU A 316 -14.44 -5.07 -1.34
C GLU A 316 -15.40 -5.42 -2.48
N SER A 317 -16.71 -5.41 -2.21
CA SER A 317 -17.73 -5.72 -3.22
C SER A 317 -17.72 -4.74 -4.40
N PRO A 318 -18.22 -5.13 -5.55
CA PRO A 318 -18.30 -4.27 -6.75
C PRO A 318 -19.00 -2.95 -6.47
N GLU A 319 -20.17 -3.00 -5.83
CA GLU A 319 -21.01 -1.82 -5.55
C GLU A 319 -20.33 -0.85 -4.58
N PHE A 320 -19.69 -1.40 -3.56
CA PHE A 320 -18.98 -0.60 -2.57
C PHE A 320 -17.74 0.09 -3.17
N ARG A 321 -16.98 -0.63 -3.99
CA ARG A 321 -15.83 -0.06 -4.71
C ARG A 321 -16.23 1.05 -5.66
N ASP A 322 -17.32 0.89 -6.41
CA ASP A 322 -17.87 1.90 -7.32
C ASP A 322 -18.22 3.21 -6.59
N GLY A 323 -18.72 3.11 -5.36
CA GLY A 323 -18.93 4.26 -4.46
C GLY A 323 -17.62 4.94 -4.07
N LEU A 324 -16.60 4.14 -3.65
CA LEU A 324 -15.30 4.63 -3.20
C LEU A 324 -14.49 5.29 -4.32
N PHE A 325 -14.58 4.83 -5.57
CA PHE A 325 -13.95 5.47 -6.73
C PHE A 325 -14.31 6.95 -6.86
N ARG A 326 -15.49 7.33 -6.38
CA ARG A 326 -16.03 8.69 -6.50
C ARG A 326 -15.59 9.63 -5.38
N VAL A 327 -15.01 9.11 -4.28
CA VAL A 327 -14.83 9.92 -3.05
C VAL A 327 -13.40 10.03 -2.53
N GLY A 328 -12.41 9.42 -3.17
CA GLY A 328 -11.03 9.60 -2.67
C GLY A 328 -9.99 8.63 -3.21
N VAL A 329 -10.44 7.48 -3.72
CA VAL A 329 -9.57 6.43 -4.25
C VAL A 329 -8.91 6.90 -5.55
N THR A 330 -7.66 6.50 -5.77
CA THR A 330 -6.85 6.83 -6.95
C THR A 330 -6.21 5.62 -7.62
N HIS A 331 -6.14 4.48 -6.92
CA HIS A 331 -5.55 3.24 -7.42
C HIS A 331 -6.46 2.07 -7.11
N THR A 332 -6.58 1.14 -8.04
CA THR A 332 -7.41 -0.05 -7.85
C THR A 332 -6.85 -1.27 -8.58
N SER A 333 -7.04 -2.47 -7.99
CA SER A 333 -6.80 -3.74 -8.69
C SER A 333 -8.07 -4.23 -9.39
N ALA A 334 -7.94 -5.11 -10.38
CA ALA A 334 -9.06 -5.77 -11.03
C ALA A 334 -8.66 -7.16 -11.54
N GLY A 335 -9.62 -8.07 -11.63
CA GLY A 335 -9.38 -9.44 -12.07
C GLY A 335 -8.33 -10.16 -11.20
N SER A 336 -8.36 -9.91 -9.88
CA SER A 336 -7.29 -10.33 -8.98
C SER A 336 -7.44 -11.78 -8.56
N HIS A 337 -6.35 -12.54 -8.67
CA HIS A 337 -6.16 -13.83 -8.02
C HIS A 337 -5.20 -13.69 -6.85
N THR A 338 -5.39 -14.47 -5.78
CA THR A 338 -4.60 -14.37 -4.55
C THR A 338 -3.78 -15.63 -4.25
N GLU A 339 -3.61 -16.45 -5.28
CA GLU A 339 -2.80 -17.68 -5.29
C GLU A 339 -1.75 -17.65 -6.41
N PRO A 340 -0.62 -18.35 -6.25
CA PRO A 340 0.37 -18.53 -7.31
C PRO A 340 -0.20 -19.34 -8.49
N GLY A 341 -0.07 -18.81 -9.71
CA GLY A 341 -0.57 -19.47 -10.91
C GLY A 341 -2.06 -19.29 -11.17
N GLY A 342 -2.73 -18.37 -10.44
CA GLY A 342 -4.17 -18.22 -10.49
C GLY A 342 -4.73 -17.79 -11.86
N TYR A 343 -3.91 -17.19 -12.74
CA TYR A 343 -4.35 -16.73 -14.05
C TYR A 343 -4.32 -17.80 -15.14
N GLU A 344 -3.27 -18.62 -15.21
CA GLU A 344 -3.11 -19.66 -16.26
C GLU A 344 -3.21 -21.09 -15.69
N HIS A 345 -2.98 -21.26 -14.38
CA HIS A 345 -2.96 -22.55 -13.67
C HIS A 345 -3.87 -22.55 -12.44
N PRO A 346 -5.17 -22.23 -12.58
CA PRO A 346 -6.08 -22.11 -11.45
C PRO A 346 -6.23 -23.42 -10.68
N ASN A 347 -6.45 -23.33 -9.37
CA ASN A 347 -6.65 -24.44 -8.44
C ASN A 347 -5.41 -25.32 -8.12
N GLU A 348 -4.21 -24.95 -8.55
CA GLU A 348 -2.99 -25.67 -8.19
C GLU A 348 -2.40 -25.24 -6.83
N ALA A 349 -2.74 -24.05 -6.35
CA ALA A 349 -2.29 -23.50 -5.07
C ALA A 349 -3.45 -22.91 -4.28
N ALA A 350 -3.27 -22.77 -2.97
CA ALA A 350 -4.26 -22.13 -2.11
C ALA A 350 -4.18 -20.61 -2.20
N GLU A 351 -5.34 -19.96 -2.13
CA GLU A 351 -5.48 -18.51 -2.06
C GLU A 351 -5.08 -17.95 -0.69
N GLN A 352 -4.66 -16.67 -0.64
CA GLN A 352 -4.31 -15.97 0.60
C GLN A 352 -5.56 -15.56 1.40
N PHE A 353 -6.58 -15.09 0.70
CA PHE A 353 -7.88 -14.65 1.22
C PHE A 353 -8.90 -14.55 0.07
N GLU A 354 -10.18 -14.58 0.41
CA GLU A 354 -11.27 -14.46 -0.55
C GLU A 354 -11.33 -13.06 -1.21
N VAL A 355 -11.51 -13.05 -2.53
CA VAL A 355 -11.76 -11.85 -3.34
C VAL A 355 -13.27 -11.66 -3.48
N ALA A 356 -13.77 -10.44 -3.21
CA ALA A 356 -15.21 -10.14 -3.29
C ALA A 356 -15.64 -9.56 -4.66
N ASP A 357 -14.76 -8.81 -5.32
CA ASP A 357 -15.03 -8.29 -6.67
C ASP A 357 -14.31 -9.13 -7.72
N LEU A 358 -15.08 -10.00 -8.36
CA LEU A 358 -14.62 -10.94 -9.39
C LEU A 358 -14.73 -10.36 -10.81
N ARG A 359 -15.08 -9.08 -10.96
CA ARG A 359 -15.15 -8.44 -12.28
C ARG A 359 -13.80 -8.50 -12.99
N SER A 360 -13.86 -8.78 -14.28
CA SER A 360 -12.69 -8.70 -15.16
C SER A 360 -12.12 -7.27 -15.21
N PRO A 361 -10.86 -7.10 -15.61
CA PRO A 361 -10.25 -5.78 -15.78
C PRO A 361 -11.04 -4.88 -16.73
N HIS A 362 -11.61 -5.44 -17.79
CA HIS A 362 -12.41 -4.69 -18.76
C HIS A 362 -13.75 -4.23 -18.20
N GLU A 363 -14.41 -5.04 -17.38
CA GLU A 363 -15.65 -4.66 -16.71
C GLU A 363 -15.40 -3.52 -15.71
N VAL A 364 -14.33 -3.59 -14.90
CA VAL A 364 -13.95 -2.52 -13.98
C VAL A 364 -13.58 -1.25 -14.75
N ALA A 365 -12.81 -1.36 -15.84
CA ALA A 365 -12.45 -0.20 -16.67
C ALA A 365 -13.68 0.42 -17.36
N SER A 366 -14.62 -0.37 -17.85
CA SER A 366 -15.88 0.11 -18.42
C SER A 366 -16.70 0.84 -17.37
N ARG A 367 -16.79 0.26 -16.18
CA ARG A 367 -17.50 0.89 -15.06
C ARG A 367 -16.87 2.22 -14.63
N LEU A 368 -15.54 2.30 -14.59
CA LEU A 368 -14.84 3.57 -14.32
C LEU A 368 -15.20 4.64 -15.35
N ARG A 369 -15.22 4.30 -16.66
CA ARG A 369 -15.63 5.26 -17.71
C ARG A 369 -17.08 5.71 -17.55
N GLU A 370 -18.01 4.81 -17.24
CA GLU A 370 -19.41 5.17 -16.92
C GLU A 370 -19.51 6.14 -15.74
N LEU A 371 -18.64 6.00 -14.74
CA LEU A 371 -18.55 6.91 -13.59
C LEU A 371 -17.81 8.22 -13.93
N GLY A 372 -17.31 8.36 -15.16
CA GLY A 372 -16.59 9.53 -15.65
C GLY A 372 -15.12 9.58 -15.27
N TYR A 373 -14.51 8.41 -15.02
CA TYR A 373 -13.07 8.29 -14.76
C TYR A 373 -12.35 7.63 -15.93
N GLU A 374 -11.08 7.99 -16.12
CA GLU A 374 -10.18 7.36 -17.08
C GLU A 374 -9.35 6.29 -16.37
N PRO A 375 -9.48 5.00 -16.73
CA PRO A 375 -8.61 3.94 -16.25
C PRO A 375 -7.21 4.10 -16.85
N VAL A 376 -6.20 4.27 -15.99
CA VAL A 376 -4.79 4.42 -16.36
C VAL A 376 -4.11 3.08 -16.12
N TRP A 377 -3.63 2.46 -17.18
CA TRP A 377 -3.02 1.13 -17.18
C TRP A 377 -1.51 1.16 -17.02
N GLU A 378 -0.89 2.29 -17.36
CA GLU A 378 0.55 2.50 -17.38
C GLU A 378 0.92 3.71 -16.54
N ASP A 379 1.97 3.60 -15.74
CA ASP A 379 2.56 4.72 -15.02
C ASP A 379 3.60 5.42 -15.90
N TRP A 380 3.96 6.66 -15.57
CA TRP A 380 4.88 7.53 -16.32
C TRP A 380 6.32 6.99 -16.43
N GLY A 381 6.64 5.86 -15.80
CA GLY A 381 7.98 5.27 -15.73
C GLY A 381 8.67 5.08 -17.08
N ALA A 382 7.94 4.66 -18.10
CA ALA A 382 8.50 4.36 -19.43
C ALA A 382 8.81 5.62 -20.29
N LEU A 383 8.30 6.78 -19.91
CA LEU A 383 8.49 8.04 -20.66
C LEU A 383 9.65 8.88 -20.16
N VAL A 384 10.26 8.56 -19.04
CA VAL A 384 11.47 9.22 -18.54
C VAL A 384 12.67 8.33 -18.86
N PRO A 385 13.44 8.61 -19.94
CA PRO A 385 14.69 7.91 -20.18
C PRO A 385 15.57 8.03 -18.94
N ALA A 386 16.29 6.97 -18.59
CA ALA A 386 17.23 7.00 -17.48
C ALA A 386 18.12 8.24 -17.60
N THR A 387 18.13 9.06 -16.58
CA THR A 387 18.71 10.42 -16.58
C THR A 387 20.21 10.44 -16.94
N GLU A 388 20.91 9.31 -16.85
CA GLU A 388 22.31 9.18 -17.29
C GLU A 388 22.50 9.18 -18.81
N ALA A 389 21.51 8.67 -19.58
CA ALA A 389 21.61 8.69 -21.04
C ALA A 389 21.39 10.09 -21.65
N MET A 390 20.72 11.00 -20.93
CA MET A 390 20.55 12.40 -21.37
C MET A 390 21.75 13.28 -21.02
N LEU A 391 22.43 13.02 -19.91
CA LEU A 391 23.60 13.81 -19.49
C LEU A 391 24.87 13.53 -20.31
N THR A 392 24.91 12.45 -21.10
CA THR A 392 26.04 12.12 -21.98
C THR A 392 25.89 12.61 -23.42
N ARG A 393 24.74 13.18 -23.81
CA ARG A 393 24.50 13.66 -25.20
C ARG A 393 24.66 15.15 -25.43
N GLU A 394 24.83 15.97 -24.38
CA GLU A 394 25.10 17.40 -24.54
C GLU A 394 26.50 17.76 -24.07
N ARG A 395 27.54 17.21 -24.71
CA ARG A 395 28.79 17.94 -24.92
C ARG A 395 28.81 18.37 -26.39
N LEU A 396 28.18 19.51 -26.66
CA LEU A 396 28.44 20.22 -27.90
C LEU A 396 29.92 20.68 -27.90
N PRO A 397 30.63 20.49 -29.00
CA PRO A 397 32.00 21.00 -29.11
C PRO A 397 31.95 22.53 -29.17
N VAL A 398 32.85 23.17 -28.43
CA VAL A 398 33.18 24.60 -28.51
C VAL A 398 33.95 24.86 -29.80
#